data_cbdc0051b2912dc10c0348391da2d1be
#
_entry.id   cbdc0051b2912dc10c0348391da2d1be
#
_cell.length_a   1.000
_cell.length_b   1.000
_cell.length_c   1.000
_cell.angle_alpha   90.00
_cell.angle_beta   90.00
_cell.angle_gamma   90.00
#
_symmetry.space_group_name_H-M   'P 1'
#
loop_
_entity.id
_entity.type
_entity.pdbx_description
1 polymer ?
#
loop_
_entity_poly.entity_id
_entity_poly.type
_entity_poly.pdbx_seq_one_letter_code
_entity_poly.pdbx_strand_id
1 'polypeptide(L)'
;MYVLVMIEHGSRRIRSLSATAHPSASWVAQAAKNLVMDLEDLRCRARFMIRDRDGKFPDLFDAVLKDAGIDIVLSGIQMPRINSIMERWIQTCRRELLDRTLIWNQRHLLHTLREFEQFYKGHRPHQGIANGRPLHPLPPPIDDPDTLARLDIPTHDRLGDILHEYKHAA
;
A
#
# COMPACT_ATOMS: atom_id res chain seq x y z
N MET A 1 -5.91 -13.19 11.31
CA MET A 1 -4.67 -13.21 10.53
C MET A 1 -3.96 -11.86 10.65
N TYR A 2 -2.64 -11.86 10.59
CA TYR A 2 -1.78 -10.67 10.62
C TYR A 2 -1.27 -10.40 9.21
N VAL A 3 -1.23 -9.13 8.84
CA VAL A 3 -0.69 -8.69 7.54
C VAL A 3 0.36 -7.64 7.83
N LEU A 4 1.55 -7.81 7.26
CA LEU A 4 2.60 -6.81 7.30
C LEU A 4 2.56 -6.02 5.99
N VAL A 5 2.39 -4.72 6.11
CA VAL A 5 2.25 -3.80 4.98
C VAL A 5 3.14 -2.60 5.19
N MET A 6 3.72 -2.11 4.12
CA MET A 6 4.47 -0.86 4.09
C MET A 6 3.84 0.14 3.12
N ILE A 7 3.87 1.42 3.47
CA ILE A 7 3.48 2.53 2.58
C ILE A 7 4.62 3.52 2.43
N GLU A 8 4.94 3.88 1.22
CA GLU A 8 5.89 4.94 0.92
C GLU A 8 5.21 6.31 1.06
N HIS A 9 5.72 7.17 1.95
CA HIS A 9 5.06 8.44 2.28
C HIS A 9 5.02 9.43 1.11
N GLY A 10 6.05 9.48 0.28
CA GLY A 10 6.12 10.41 -0.86
C GLY A 10 5.16 10.01 -1.99
N SER A 11 5.28 8.77 -2.45
CA SER A 11 4.55 8.27 -3.62
C SER A 11 3.20 7.66 -3.31
N ARG A 12 2.90 7.36 -2.04
CA ARG A 12 1.73 6.57 -1.60
C ARG A 12 1.73 5.12 -2.11
N ARG A 13 2.84 4.62 -2.60
CA ARG A 13 2.96 3.22 -3.02
C ARG A 13 2.84 2.29 -1.82
N ILE A 14 2.01 1.29 -1.99
CA ILE A 14 1.81 0.22 -1.01
C ILE A 14 2.65 -0.99 -1.40
N ARG A 15 3.13 -1.71 -0.39
CA ARG A 15 3.74 -3.04 -0.53
C ARG A 15 3.15 -3.96 0.52
N SER A 16 2.40 -4.96 0.08
CA SER A 16 1.90 -6.03 0.95
C SER A 16 2.99 -7.09 1.07
N LEU A 17 3.74 -7.05 2.16
CA LEU A 17 4.92 -7.88 2.34
C LEU A 17 4.57 -9.34 2.60
N SER A 18 3.68 -9.61 3.55
CA SER A 18 3.26 -10.99 3.85
C SER A 18 2.05 -11.04 4.79
N ALA A 19 1.43 -12.21 4.90
CA ALA A 19 0.36 -12.50 5.86
C ALA A 19 0.63 -13.82 6.58
N THR A 20 0.21 -13.92 7.86
CA THR A 20 0.31 -15.14 8.66
C THR A 20 -0.77 -15.20 9.73
N ALA A 21 -1.13 -16.40 10.16
CA ALA A 21 -1.94 -16.61 11.35
C ALA A 21 -1.11 -16.41 12.65
N HIS A 22 0.19 -16.69 12.56
CA HIS A 22 1.11 -16.71 13.72
C HIS A 22 2.36 -15.86 13.42
N PRO A 23 2.37 -14.56 13.78
CA PRO A 23 3.50 -13.67 13.53
C PRO A 23 4.66 -14.02 14.49
N SER A 24 5.57 -14.89 14.04
CA SER A 24 6.80 -15.19 14.78
C SER A 24 7.87 -14.12 14.53
N ALA A 25 8.83 -13.98 15.45
CA ALA A 25 9.96 -13.08 15.27
C ALA A 25 10.76 -13.38 13.98
N SER A 26 10.94 -14.67 13.64
CA SER A 26 11.60 -15.09 12.40
C SER A 26 10.82 -14.68 11.16
N TRP A 27 9.50 -14.77 11.19
CA TRP A 27 8.65 -14.33 10.07
C TRP A 27 8.74 -12.82 9.85
N VAL A 28 8.72 -12.03 10.92
CA VAL A 28 8.85 -10.56 10.83
C VAL A 28 10.25 -10.17 10.33
N ALA A 29 11.31 -10.82 10.82
CA ALA A 29 12.68 -10.58 10.34
C ALA A 29 12.86 -10.97 8.87
N GLN A 30 12.25 -12.08 8.43
CA GLN A 30 12.27 -12.46 7.01
C GLN A 30 11.56 -11.43 6.12
N ALA A 31 10.47 -10.85 6.61
CA ALA A 31 9.77 -9.78 5.87
C ALA A 31 10.65 -8.53 5.71
N ALA A 32 11.49 -8.18 6.71
CA ALA A 32 12.47 -7.10 6.57
C ALA A 32 13.51 -7.40 5.46
N LYS A 33 14.04 -8.63 5.42
CA LYS A 33 14.98 -9.06 4.37
C LYS A 33 14.37 -8.97 2.98
N ASN A 34 13.13 -9.48 2.82
CA ASN A 34 12.41 -9.41 1.55
C ASN A 34 12.18 -7.95 1.11
N LEU A 35 11.85 -7.06 2.07
CA LEU A 35 11.70 -5.64 1.79
C LEU A 35 13.00 -5.00 1.29
N VAL A 36 14.13 -5.29 1.93
CA VAL A 36 15.43 -4.77 1.51
C VAL A 36 15.74 -5.23 0.08
N MET A 37 15.57 -6.52 -0.22
CA MET A 37 15.75 -7.06 -1.57
C MET A 37 14.85 -6.36 -2.60
N ASP A 38 13.56 -6.19 -2.29
CA ASP A 38 12.61 -5.51 -3.16
C ASP A 38 13.00 -4.05 -3.43
N LEU A 39 13.55 -3.34 -2.43
CA LEU A 39 14.01 -1.97 -2.57
C LEU A 39 15.28 -1.90 -3.45
N GLU A 40 16.21 -2.83 -3.29
CA GLU A 40 17.43 -2.94 -4.10
C GLU A 40 17.09 -3.24 -5.57
N ASP A 41 16.23 -4.24 -5.83
CA ASP A 41 15.79 -4.61 -7.18
C ASP A 41 15.14 -3.44 -7.93
N LEU A 42 14.38 -2.65 -7.22
CA LEU A 42 13.71 -1.47 -7.77
C LEU A 42 14.58 -0.20 -7.77
N ARG A 43 15.82 -0.28 -7.29
CA ARG A 43 16.72 0.85 -7.09
C ARG A 43 16.07 1.99 -6.29
N CYS A 44 15.17 1.64 -5.36
CA CYS A 44 14.51 2.57 -4.47
C CYS A 44 15.36 2.76 -3.20
N ARG A 45 15.62 4.00 -2.80
CA ARG A 45 16.30 4.32 -1.54
C ARG A 45 15.29 4.79 -0.50
N ALA A 46 15.11 4.00 0.55
CA ALA A 46 14.46 4.44 1.76
C ALA A 46 15.50 4.94 2.76
N ARG A 47 15.31 6.09 3.36
CA ARG A 47 16.18 6.61 4.43
C ARG A 47 15.65 6.28 5.82
N PHE A 48 14.33 6.27 5.96
CA PHE A 48 13.66 6.07 7.24
C PHE A 48 12.54 5.06 7.11
N MET A 49 12.43 4.18 8.11
CA MET A 49 11.27 3.32 8.33
C MET A 49 10.53 3.79 9.57
N ILE A 50 9.28 4.23 9.39
CA ILE A 50 8.42 4.60 10.51
C ILE A 50 7.61 3.36 10.90
N ARG A 51 7.67 2.97 12.15
CA ARG A 51 6.86 1.89 12.71
C ARG A 51 6.33 2.24 14.09
N ASP A 52 5.31 1.56 14.52
CA ASP A 52 4.83 1.63 15.90
C ASP A 52 5.74 0.85 16.87
N ARG A 53 5.41 0.92 18.14
CA ARG A 53 6.14 0.24 19.21
C ARG A 53 5.57 -1.16 19.50
N ASP A 54 4.91 -1.79 18.55
CA ASP A 54 4.36 -3.14 18.73
C ASP A 54 5.51 -4.11 19.03
N GLY A 55 5.38 -4.85 20.12
CA GLY A 55 6.36 -5.87 20.53
C GLY A 55 6.52 -7.05 19.55
N LYS A 56 5.73 -7.08 18.47
CA LYS A 56 5.91 -8.06 17.38
C LYS A 56 7.12 -7.77 16.50
N PHE A 57 7.67 -6.56 16.55
CA PHE A 57 8.90 -6.24 15.84
C PHE A 57 10.11 -6.65 16.67
N PRO A 58 10.83 -7.73 16.31
CA PRO A 58 12.04 -8.16 17.01
C PRO A 58 13.21 -7.23 16.71
N ASP A 59 14.23 -7.18 17.56
CA ASP A 59 15.45 -6.41 17.34
C ASP A 59 16.12 -6.74 16.00
N LEU A 60 16.00 -8.00 15.57
CA LEU A 60 16.52 -8.44 14.28
C LEU A 60 15.86 -7.74 13.08
N PHE A 61 14.57 -7.35 13.18
CA PHE A 61 13.90 -6.56 12.16
C PHE A 61 14.60 -5.21 11.97
N ASP A 62 14.85 -4.51 13.09
CA ASP A 62 15.51 -3.21 13.07
C ASP A 62 16.98 -3.34 12.60
N ALA A 63 17.68 -4.39 13.03
CA ALA A 63 19.06 -4.63 12.62
C ALA A 63 19.18 -4.82 11.10
N VAL A 64 18.33 -5.66 10.49
CA VAL A 64 18.31 -5.89 9.04
C VAL A 64 18.10 -4.58 8.25
N LEU A 65 17.20 -3.73 8.72
CA LEU A 65 16.95 -2.45 8.04
C LEU A 65 18.09 -1.46 8.23
N LYS A 66 18.69 -1.40 9.42
CA LYS A 66 19.87 -0.56 9.69
C LYS A 66 21.08 -0.97 8.87
N ASP A 67 21.32 -2.27 8.72
CA ASP A 67 22.40 -2.80 7.87
C ASP A 67 22.22 -2.39 6.40
N ALA A 68 20.97 -2.23 5.95
CA ALA A 68 20.63 -1.69 4.63
C ALA A 68 20.64 -0.14 4.56
N GLY A 69 21.06 0.55 5.62
CA GLY A 69 21.14 2.01 5.69
C GLY A 69 19.78 2.68 5.90
N ILE A 70 18.79 1.96 6.46
CA ILE A 70 17.45 2.48 6.75
C ILE A 70 17.31 2.73 8.25
N ASP A 71 17.18 4.00 8.64
CA ASP A 71 17.00 4.40 10.03
C ASP A 71 15.57 4.13 10.52
N ILE A 72 15.42 3.59 11.73
CA ILE A 72 14.13 3.30 12.34
C ILE A 72 13.64 4.52 13.14
N VAL A 73 12.42 4.96 12.81
CA VAL A 73 11.71 6.01 13.52
C VAL A 73 10.50 5.37 14.22
N LEU A 74 10.54 5.33 15.55
CA LEU A 74 9.43 4.83 16.34
C LEU A 74 8.37 5.92 16.51
N SER A 75 7.12 5.60 16.16
CA SER A 75 6.00 6.50 16.44
C SER A 75 5.83 6.69 17.94
N GLY A 76 5.80 7.96 18.38
CA GLY A 76 5.62 8.30 19.80
C GLY A 76 4.16 8.24 20.22
N ILE A 77 3.92 8.00 21.52
CA ILE A 77 2.57 8.00 22.11
C ILE A 77 1.84 9.35 21.91
N GLN A 78 2.60 10.44 21.71
CA GLN A 78 2.08 11.81 21.53
C GLN A 78 2.23 12.36 20.11
N MET A 79 2.56 11.54 19.12
CA MET A 79 2.75 11.95 17.73
C MET A 79 1.82 11.19 16.76
N PRO A 80 0.49 11.32 16.88
CA PRO A 80 -0.46 10.55 16.08
C PRO A 80 -0.35 10.82 14.58
N ARG A 81 0.24 11.94 14.17
CA ARG A 81 0.36 12.31 12.75
C ARG A 81 1.44 11.53 12.00
N ILE A 82 2.43 10.95 12.68
CA ILE A 82 3.55 10.27 12.03
C ILE A 82 3.08 9.04 11.24
N ASN A 83 2.09 8.31 11.77
CA ASN A 83 1.56 7.10 11.13
C ASN A 83 0.21 7.31 10.43
N SER A 84 -0.27 8.53 10.36
CA SER A 84 -1.62 8.86 9.84
C SER A 84 -1.86 8.40 8.40
N ILE A 85 -0.81 8.31 7.59
CA ILE A 85 -0.88 7.84 6.21
C ILE A 85 -1.20 6.34 6.17
N MET A 86 -0.49 5.56 6.98
CA MET A 86 -0.74 4.11 7.10
C MET A 86 -2.11 3.84 7.72
N GLU A 87 -2.48 4.54 8.78
CA GLU A 87 -3.79 4.40 9.42
C GLU A 87 -4.94 4.68 8.44
N ARG A 88 -4.83 5.73 7.64
CA ARG A 88 -5.81 6.05 6.59
C ARG A 88 -5.88 4.94 5.54
N TRP A 89 -4.74 4.41 5.14
CA TRP A 89 -4.71 3.29 4.20
C TRP A 89 -5.38 2.04 4.79
N ILE A 90 -5.08 1.70 6.04
CA ILE A 90 -5.71 0.56 6.74
C ILE A 90 -7.24 0.72 6.77
N GLN A 91 -7.74 1.90 7.11
CA GLN A 91 -9.18 2.18 7.13
C GLN A 91 -9.79 2.05 5.74
N THR A 92 -9.10 2.54 4.72
CA THR A 92 -9.52 2.43 3.31
C THR A 92 -9.58 0.96 2.88
N CYS A 93 -8.51 0.21 3.11
CA CYS A 93 -8.43 -1.21 2.78
C CYS A 93 -9.53 -2.03 3.49
N ARG A 94 -9.81 -1.73 4.75
CA ARG A 94 -10.91 -2.37 5.47
C ARG A 94 -12.26 -2.08 4.80
N ARG A 95 -12.64 -0.81 4.67
CA ARG A 95 -13.96 -0.42 4.17
C ARG A 95 -14.21 -0.81 2.71
N GLU A 96 -13.18 -0.69 1.86
CA GLU A 96 -13.35 -0.87 0.42
C GLU A 96 -13.12 -2.32 -0.02
N LEU A 97 -12.39 -3.09 0.78
CA LEU A 97 -12.03 -4.46 0.44
C LEU A 97 -12.45 -5.48 1.48
N LEU A 98 -11.86 -5.44 2.68
CA LEU A 98 -11.96 -6.56 3.63
C LEU A 98 -13.37 -6.71 4.21
N ASP A 99 -14.10 -5.62 4.44
CA ASP A 99 -15.48 -5.64 4.93
C ASP A 99 -16.48 -6.08 3.84
N ARG A 100 -16.04 -6.14 2.58
CA ARG A 100 -16.85 -6.56 1.42
C ARG A 100 -16.46 -7.92 0.86
N THR A 101 -15.38 -8.52 1.38
CA THR A 101 -14.83 -9.77 0.86
C THR A 101 -14.84 -10.85 1.93
N LEU A 102 -15.46 -11.99 1.65
CA LEU A 102 -15.36 -13.15 2.52
C LEU A 102 -13.97 -13.80 2.35
N ILE A 103 -13.13 -13.69 3.36
CA ILE A 103 -11.78 -14.26 3.33
C ILE A 103 -11.79 -15.70 3.83
N TRP A 104 -11.52 -16.64 2.93
CA TRP A 104 -11.56 -18.09 3.21
C TRP A 104 -10.30 -18.61 3.90
N ASN A 105 -9.13 -18.09 3.50
CA ASN A 105 -7.83 -18.55 4.00
C ASN A 105 -6.74 -17.50 3.72
N GLN A 106 -5.52 -17.77 4.19
CA GLN A 106 -4.36 -16.90 4.02
C GLN A 106 -4.02 -16.62 2.54
N ARG A 107 -4.11 -17.63 1.67
CA ARG A 107 -3.81 -17.48 0.24
C ARG A 107 -4.82 -16.54 -0.43
N HIS A 108 -6.10 -16.69 -0.08
CA HIS A 108 -7.15 -15.80 -0.58
C HIS A 108 -6.94 -14.37 -0.09
N LEU A 109 -6.60 -14.18 1.21
CA LEU A 109 -6.29 -12.85 1.74
C LEU A 109 -5.14 -12.19 0.98
N LEU A 110 -4.03 -12.91 0.75
CA LEU A 110 -2.88 -12.36 0.03
C LEU A 110 -3.21 -12.02 -1.43
N HIS A 111 -3.99 -12.86 -2.11
CA HIS A 111 -4.47 -12.57 -3.46
C HIS A 111 -5.31 -11.29 -3.48
N THR A 112 -6.30 -11.20 -2.62
CA THR A 112 -7.21 -10.06 -2.50
C THR A 112 -6.46 -8.77 -2.18
N LEU A 113 -5.47 -8.82 -1.29
CA LEU A 113 -4.63 -7.66 -0.96
C LEU A 113 -3.72 -7.24 -2.13
N ARG A 114 -3.21 -8.18 -2.92
CA ARG A 114 -2.40 -7.87 -4.11
C ARG A 114 -3.22 -7.19 -5.21
N GLU A 115 -4.44 -7.66 -5.44
CA GLU A 115 -5.38 -7.02 -6.37
C GLU A 115 -5.71 -5.59 -5.91
N PHE A 116 -5.97 -5.41 -4.61
CA PHE A 116 -6.21 -4.09 -4.04
C PHE A 116 -4.97 -3.17 -4.13
N GLU A 117 -3.78 -3.72 -3.90
CA GLU A 117 -2.52 -2.99 -4.04
C GLU A 117 -2.34 -2.47 -5.48
N GLN A 118 -2.61 -3.30 -6.49
CA GLN A 118 -2.54 -2.90 -7.89
C GLN A 118 -3.56 -1.81 -8.22
N PHE A 119 -4.81 -2.00 -7.80
CA PHE A 119 -5.86 -0.99 -7.93
C PHE A 119 -5.49 0.33 -7.26
N TYR A 120 -5.03 0.27 -6.01
CA TYR A 120 -4.64 1.44 -5.21
C TYR A 120 -3.51 2.24 -5.87
N LYS A 121 -2.51 1.55 -6.43
CA LYS A 121 -1.37 2.19 -7.10
C LYS A 121 -1.68 2.70 -8.50
N GLY A 122 -2.50 1.99 -9.25
CA GLY A 122 -2.75 2.26 -10.67
C GLY A 122 -3.96 3.14 -10.94
N HIS A 123 -5.00 3.04 -10.12
CA HIS A 123 -6.31 3.61 -10.46
C HIS A 123 -6.87 4.58 -9.42
N ARG A 124 -6.41 4.49 -8.16
CA ARG A 124 -6.96 5.34 -7.10
C ARG A 124 -6.28 6.71 -7.04
N PRO A 125 -7.02 7.83 -7.19
CA PRO A 125 -6.47 9.17 -6.97
C PRO A 125 -6.25 9.46 -5.48
N HIS A 126 -5.17 10.19 -5.16
CA HIS A 126 -4.80 10.53 -3.79
C HIS A 126 -4.65 12.04 -3.61
N GLN A 127 -5.47 12.64 -2.75
CA GLN A 127 -5.41 14.08 -2.43
C GLN A 127 -4.01 14.50 -1.95
N GLY A 128 -3.30 13.65 -1.19
CA GLY A 128 -1.97 13.94 -0.67
C GLY A 128 -0.84 14.01 -1.72
N ILE A 129 -1.13 13.67 -2.98
CA ILE A 129 -0.26 13.81 -4.14
C ILE A 129 -1.01 14.49 -5.29
N ALA A 130 -1.71 15.57 -4.97
CA ALA A 130 -2.47 16.39 -5.93
C ALA A 130 -3.46 15.58 -6.82
N ASN A 131 -4.17 14.63 -6.23
CA ASN A 131 -5.06 13.67 -6.90
C ASN A 131 -4.35 12.74 -7.93
N GLY A 132 -3.03 12.73 -7.95
CA GLY A 132 -2.26 11.77 -8.73
C GLY A 132 -2.48 10.33 -8.26
N ARG A 133 -2.07 9.40 -9.10
CA ARG A 133 -2.00 7.96 -8.78
C ARG A 133 -0.55 7.58 -8.50
N PRO A 134 -0.25 6.68 -7.57
CA PRO A 134 1.13 6.35 -7.18
C PRO A 134 2.04 5.91 -8.32
N LEU A 135 1.51 5.31 -9.38
CA LEU A 135 2.29 4.84 -10.53
C LEU A 135 2.11 5.68 -11.80
N HIS A 136 1.09 6.52 -11.85
CA HIS A 136 0.77 7.26 -13.08
C HIS A 136 0.52 8.74 -12.77
N PRO A 137 1.09 9.66 -13.56
CA PRO A 137 0.70 11.06 -13.48
C PRO A 137 -0.76 11.23 -13.87
N LEU A 138 -1.35 12.36 -13.48
CA LEU A 138 -2.65 12.75 -14.00
C LEU A 138 -2.56 12.96 -15.50
N PRO A 139 -3.54 12.49 -16.28
CA PRO A 139 -3.67 12.87 -17.68
C PRO A 139 -3.92 14.39 -17.76
N PRO A 140 -3.61 15.00 -18.91
CA PRO A 140 -3.97 16.40 -19.13
C PRO A 140 -5.49 16.60 -18.99
N PRO A 141 -5.94 17.75 -18.47
CA PRO A 141 -7.37 18.04 -18.40
C PRO A 141 -7.97 18.08 -19.82
N ILE A 142 -9.19 17.57 -19.94
CA ILE A 142 -9.98 17.68 -21.17
C ILE A 142 -10.81 18.95 -21.04
N ASP A 143 -10.44 20.00 -21.76
CA ASP A 143 -11.08 21.30 -21.69
C ASP A 143 -12.15 21.52 -22.78
N ASP A 144 -12.19 20.62 -23.77
CA ASP A 144 -13.13 20.68 -24.89
C ASP A 144 -14.52 20.14 -24.49
N PRO A 145 -15.59 20.98 -24.53
CA PRO A 145 -16.94 20.58 -24.15
C PRO A 145 -17.51 19.43 -25.00
N ASP A 146 -17.18 19.38 -26.27
CA ASP A 146 -17.70 18.35 -27.19
C ASP A 146 -17.07 16.99 -26.90
N THR A 147 -15.79 16.97 -26.53
CA THR A 147 -15.09 15.78 -26.07
C THR A 147 -15.67 15.31 -24.73
N LEU A 148 -15.91 16.22 -23.78
CA LEU A 148 -16.54 15.88 -22.50
C LEU A 148 -17.95 15.28 -22.66
N ALA A 149 -18.75 15.81 -23.61
CA ALA A 149 -20.11 15.32 -23.86
C ALA A 149 -20.16 13.92 -24.49
N ARG A 150 -19.06 13.47 -25.12
CA ARG A 150 -18.92 12.16 -25.78
C ARG A 150 -18.03 11.19 -25.01
N LEU A 151 -17.62 11.56 -23.80
CA LEU A 151 -16.70 10.77 -23.01
C LEU A 151 -17.36 9.45 -22.62
N ASP A 152 -16.91 8.36 -23.23
CA ASP A 152 -17.19 7.01 -22.78
C ASP A 152 -16.14 6.61 -21.74
N ILE A 153 -16.58 6.33 -20.51
CA ILE A 153 -15.68 5.94 -19.41
C ILE A 153 -15.88 4.44 -19.17
N PRO A 154 -15.14 3.57 -19.89
CA PRO A 154 -15.25 2.14 -19.65
C PRO A 154 -14.80 1.79 -18.24
N THR A 155 -15.60 1.00 -17.57
CA THR A 155 -15.30 0.43 -16.25
C THR A 155 -14.75 -0.97 -16.42
N HIS A 156 -13.80 -1.31 -15.58
CA HIS A 156 -13.30 -2.68 -15.45
C HIS A 156 -13.41 -3.11 -13.98
N ASP A 157 -14.15 -4.19 -13.75
CA ASP A 157 -14.42 -4.68 -12.42
C ASP A 157 -13.39 -5.74 -11.99
N ARG A 158 -12.91 -5.63 -10.76
CA ARG A 158 -12.01 -6.60 -10.12
C ARG A 158 -12.64 -7.20 -8.88
N LEU A 159 -12.23 -8.41 -8.54
CA LEU A 159 -12.67 -9.14 -7.36
C LEU A 159 -14.20 -9.30 -7.28
N GLY A 160 -14.83 -9.61 -8.42
CA GLY A 160 -16.27 -9.82 -8.46
C GLY A 160 -17.07 -8.55 -8.10
N ASP A 161 -16.74 -7.44 -8.76
CA ASP A 161 -17.46 -6.17 -8.64
C ASP A 161 -17.21 -5.39 -7.33
N ILE A 162 -16.14 -5.75 -6.61
CA ILE A 162 -15.77 -5.04 -5.37
C ILE A 162 -14.95 -3.79 -5.68
N LEU A 163 -14.09 -3.84 -6.72
CA LEU A 163 -13.24 -2.72 -7.13
C LEU A 163 -13.55 -2.34 -8.58
N HIS A 164 -13.79 -1.05 -8.81
CA HIS A 164 -14.09 -0.50 -10.15
C HIS A 164 -12.93 0.36 -10.64
N GLU A 165 -12.34 -0.05 -11.75
CA GLU A 165 -11.33 0.73 -12.44
C GLU A 165 -12.00 1.55 -13.55
N TYR A 166 -11.73 2.85 -13.55
CA TYR A 166 -12.16 3.74 -14.61
C TYR A 166 -10.99 3.98 -15.56
N LYS A 167 -11.16 3.64 -16.82
CA LYS A 167 -10.16 3.97 -17.85
C LYS A 167 -10.49 5.32 -18.43
N HIS A 168 -9.49 6.20 -18.53
CA HIS A 168 -9.62 7.39 -19.35
C HIS A 168 -9.77 6.93 -20.80
N ALA A 169 -10.82 7.35 -21.45
CA ALA A 169 -10.89 7.30 -22.90
C ALA A 169 -9.79 8.26 -23.43
N ALA A 170 -8.80 7.71 -24.13
CA ALA A 170 -7.78 8.49 -24.81
C ALA A 170 -8.34 9.06 -26.12
#